data_00464f220982508fe431b3a991be0bbd
#
_entry.id   00464f220982508fe431b3a991be0bbd
#
_cell.length_a   1.000
_cell.length_b   1.000
_cell.length_c   1.000
_cell.angle_alpha   90.00
_cell.angle_beta   90.00
_cell.angle_gamma   90.00
#
_symmetry.space_group_name_H-M   'P 1'
#
loop_
_entity.id
_entity.type
_entity.pdbx_description
1 polymer ?
#
loop_
_entity_poly.entity_id
_entity_poly.type
_entity_poly.pdbx_seq_one_letter_code
_entity_poly.pdbx_strand_id
1 'polypeptide(L)'
;MKNFQSLIFNFLSSLSKTVHASIVLTIILFLCLFYLNNGFSFDRLFWSGIARYTHAIVAIMWIGLLWYFNFVQIPNMAKIPDEQKPAVSKIITPAAFFYFRWAAVLTIFSGLILALLNGYLHDALTLSISSGIPKHTAIGIGMWLGIIMAFNVWFIIWPNQKRALEIVECDLETKLKSAKKVMIFSRINTLISVSYTHLRAHETDR
;
A
#
# COMPACT_ATOMS: atom_id res chain seq x y z
N MET A 1 -3.95 -20.78 36.36
CA MET A 1 -4.68 -19.94 35.40
C MET A 1 -4.16 -18.50 35.33
N LYS A 2 -3.96 -17.80 36.47
CA LYS A 2 -3.46 -16.39 36.47
C LYS A 2 -2.11 -16.21 35.73
N ASN A 3 -1.15 -17.14 35.95
CA ASN A 3 0.17 -17.06 35.31
C ASN A 3 0.11 -17.24 33.78
N PHE A 4 -0.79 -18.05 33.24
CA PHE A 4 -0.96 -18.26 31.82
C PHE A 4 -1.59 -17.03 31.14
N GLN A 5 -2.60 -16.43 31.78
CA GLN A 5 -3.21 -15.19 31.30
C GLN A 5 -2.22 -14.03 31.27
N SER A 6 -1.40 -13.88 32.32
CA SER A 6 -0.37 -12.84 32.36
C SER A 6 0.72 -13.05 31.30
N LEU A 7 1.10 -14.31 31.03
CA LEU A 7 2.05 -14.63 29.94
C LEU A 7 1.51 -14.25 28.56
N ILE A 8 0.25 -14.63 28.25
CA ILE A 8 -0.40 -14.26 27.00
C ILE A 8 -0.52 -12.74 26.88
N PHE A 9 -0.95 -12.07 27.95
CA PHE A 9 -1.06 -10.63 27.95
C PHE A 9 0.28 -9.94 27.68
N ASN A 10 1.34 -10.33 28.38
CA ASN A 10 2.70 -9.79 28.20
C ASN A 10 3.28 -10.09 26.80
N PHE A 11 2.86 -11.19 26.19
CA PHE A 11 3.28 -11.56 24.86
C PHE A 11 2.54 -10.68 23.80
N LEU A 12 1.22 -10.60 23.88
CA LEU A 12 0.39 -9.85 22.94
C LEU A 12 0.48 -8.32 23.11
N SER A 13 0.89 -7.83 24.28
CA SER A 13 1.14 -6.40 24.49
C SER A 13 2.34 -5.87 23.72
N SER A 14 3.21 -6.74 23.19
CA SER A 14 4.35 -6.37 22.37
C SER A 14 4.05 -6.63 20.89
N LEU A 15 3.86 -5.57 20.08
CA LEU A 15 3.64 -5.68 18.64
C LEU A 15 4.72 -6.53 17.94
N SER A 16 5.99 -6.32 18.29
CA SER A 16 7.10 -7.08 17.71
C SER A 16 6.97 -8.59 17.96
N LYS A 17 6.66 -8.99 19.20
CA LYS A 17 6.46 -10.42 19.55
C LYS A 17 5.26 -11.00 18.80
N THR A 18 4.16 -10.25 18.71
CA THR A 18 2.95 -10.66 17.99
C THR A 18 3.24 -10.87 16.51
N VAL A 19 3.98 -9.97 15.86
CA VAL A 19 4.37 -10.09 14.45
C VAL A 19 5.27 -11.30 14.24
N HIS A 20 6.30 -11.52 15.10
CA HIS A 20 7.15 -12.71 14.97
C HIS A 20 6.35 -14.01 15.17
N ALA A 21 5.40 -14.04 16.10
CA ALA A 21 4.54 -15.21 16.29
C ALA A 21 3.64 -15.47 15.08
N SER A 22 3.11 -14.43 14.45
CA SER A 22 2.31 -14.59 13.26
C SER A 22 3.13 -15.14 12.09
N ILE A 23 4.40 -14.74 11.94
CA ILE A 23 5.31 -15.30 10.94
C ILE A 23 5.58 -16.78 11.23
N VAL A 24 5.89 -17.13 12.49
CA VAL A 24 6.11 -18.52 12.90
C VAL A 24 4.87 -19.37 12.65
N LEU A 25 3.68 -18.88 13.02
CA LEU A 25 2.42 -19.56 12.76
C LEU A 25 2.20 -19.77 11.24
N THR A 26 2.49 -18.76 10.43
CA THR A 26 2.38 -18.89 8.96
C THR A 26 3.32 -19.97 8.42
N ILE A 27 4.56 -20.04 8.91
CA ILE A 27 5.51 -21.09 8.52
C ILE A 27 5.00 -22.47 8.93
N ILE A 28 4.49 -22.63 10.16
CA ILE A 28 3.94 -23.89 10.64
C ILE A 28 2.76 -24.33 9.76
N LEU A 29 1.81 -23.44 9.48
CA LEU A 29 0.67 -23.72 8.62
C LEU A 29 1.11 -24.10 7.21
N PHE A 30 2.09 -23.40 6.66
CA PHE A 30 2.65 -23.74 5.35
C PHE A 30 3.29 -25.13 5.33
N LEU A 31 4.07 -25.49 6.35
CA LEU A 31 4.69 -26.81 6.48
C LEU A 31 3.63 -27.92 6.66
N CYS A 32 2.57 -27.65 7.43
CA CYS A 32 1.45 -28.56 7.57
C CYS A 32 0.77 -28.81 6.22
N LEU A 33 0.48 -27.73 5.46
CA LEU A 33 -0.12 -27.86 4.13
C LEU A 33 0.81 -28.58 3.14
N PHE A 34 2.12 -28.31 3.21
CA PHE A 34 3.12 -29.02 2.42
C PHE A 34 3.09 -30.52 2.68
N TYR A 35 3.07 -30.92 3.94
CA TYR A 35 3.00 -32.32 4.35
C TYR A 35 1.68 -32.99 3.92
N LEU A 36 0.55 -32.33 4.16
CA LEU A 36 -0.78 -32.86 3.83
C LEU A 36 -1.01 -33.04 2.32
N ASN A 37 -0.35 -32.24 1.49
CA ASN A 37 -0.43 -32.32 0.03
C ASN A 37 0.70 -33.14 -0.60
N ASN A 38 1.47 -33.91 0.19
CA ASN A 38 2.64 -34.65 -0.30
C ASN A 38 3.67 -33.80 -1.05
N GLY A 39 3.85 -32.57 -0.61
CA GLY A 39 4.71 -31.57 -1.22
C GLY A 39 3.98 -30.58 -2.11
N PHE A 40 4.72 -29.55 -2.56
CA PHE A 40 4.27 -28.58 -3.56
C PHE A 40 5.23 -28.60 -4.74
N SER A 41 4.71 -28.45 -5.95
CA SER A 41 5.55 -28.06 -7.07
C SER A 41 5.83 -26.57 -7.00
N PHE A 42 7.11 -26.20 -6.90
CA PHE A 42 7.56 -24.80 -6.91
C PHE A 42 7.60 -24.25 -8.35
N ASP A 43 6.47 -24.41 -9.04
CA ASP A 43 6.30 -24.00 -10.42
C ASP A 43 5.86 -22.52 -10.55
N ARG A 44 5.59 -22.10 -11.77
CA ARG A 44 5.13 -20.75 -12.07
C ARG A 44 3.80 -20.42 -11.36
N LEU A 45 2.92 -21.38 -11.16
CA LEU A 45 1.63 -21.19 -10.50
C LEU A 45 1.84 -20.88 -9.02
N PHE A 46 2.72 -21.61 -8.35
CA PHE A 46 3.10 -21.38 -6.96
C PHE A 46 3.64 -19.94 -6.77
N TRP A 47 4.63 -19.55 -7.57
CA TRP A 47 5.25 -18.21 -7.48
C TRP A 47 4.27 -17.10 -7.83
N SER A 48 3.37 -17.33 -8.79
CA SER A 48 2.29 -16.39 -9.11
C SER A 48 1.32 -16.21 -7.91
N GLY A 49 1.02 -17.29 -7.18
CA GLY A 49 0.23 -17.24 -5.94
C GLY A 49 0.89 -16.37 -4.87
N ILE A 50 2.19 -16.59 -4.60
CA ILE A 50 2.97 -15.78 -3.64
C ILE A 50 3.03 -14.31 -4.07
N ALA A 51 3.30 -14.03 -5.35
CA ALA A 51 3.34 -12.67 -5.87
C ALA A 51 1.99 -11.97 -5.74
N ARG A 52 0.88 -12.66 -5.98
CA ARG A 52 -0.49 -12.14 -5.84
C ARG A 52 -0.81 -11.81 -4.39
N TYR A 53 -0.49 -12.70 -3.46
CA TYR A 53 -0.67 -12.48 -2.04
C TYR A 53 0.13 -11.26 -1.55
N THR A 54 1.40 -11.20 -1.90
CA THR A 54 2.27 -10.06 -1.57
C THR A 54 1.73 -8.76 -2.13
N HIS A 55 1.33 -8.76 -3.42
CA HIS A 55 0.74 -7.59 -4.09
C HIS A 55 -0.52 -7.10 -3.36
N ALA A 56 -1.40 -8.02 -3.00
CA ALA A 56 -2.63 -7.67 -2.29
C ALA A 56 -2.36 -7.00 -0.94
N ILE A 57 -1.47 -7.57 -0.11
CA ILE A 57 -1.16 -7.02 1.22
C ILE A 57 -0.53 -5.62 1.12
N VAL A 58 0.46 -5.44 0.25
CA VAL A 58 1.12 -4.12 0.12
C VAL A 58 0.21 -3.09 -0.52
N ALA A 59 -0.69 -3.49 -1.43
CA ALA A 59 -1.71 -2.62 -2.00
C ALA A 59 -2.74 -2.17 -0.96
N ILE A 60 -3.20 -3.08 -0.09
CA ILE A 60 -4.09 -2.74 1.04
C ILE A 60 -3.43 -1.73 1.96
N MET A 61 -2.14 -1.92 2.29
CA MET A 61 -1.39 -0.96 3.11
C MET A 61 -1.29 0.40 2.42
N TRP A 62 -0.97 0.44 1.12
CA TRP A 62 -0.84 1.68 0.36
C TRP A 62 -2.15 2.46 0.29
N ILE A 63 -3.22 1.81 -0.16
CA ILE A 63 -4.53 2.44 -0.31
C ILE A 63 -5.16 2.78 1.05
N GLY A 64 -5.00 1.90 2.04
CA GLY A 64 -5.48 2.14 3.40
C GLY A 64 -4.85 3.39 4.03
N LEU A 65 -3.52 3.58 3.88
CA LEU A 65 -2.84 4.79 4.33
C LEU A 65 -3.24 6.03 3.52
N LEU A 66 -3.47 5.90 2.20
CA LEU A 66 -4.00 7.00 1.38
C LEU A 66 -5.35 7.48 1.92
N TRP A 67 -6.24 6.56 2.23
CA TRP A 67 -7.57 6.87 2.78
C TRP A 67 -7.49 7.41 4.20
N TYR A 68 -6.61 6.85 5.05
CA TYR A 68 -6.34 7.39 6.37
C TYR A 68 -5.94 8.87 6.31
N PHE A 69 -5.02 9.24 5.43
CA PHE A 69 -4.62 10.64 5.28
C PHE A 69 -5.78 11.54 4.83
N ASN A 70 -6.57 11.10 3.86
CA ASN A 70 -7.62 11.93 3.25
C ASN A 70 -8.93 11.97 4.04
N PHE A 71 -9.32 10.87 4.67
CA PHE A 71 -10.59 10.79 5.39
C PHE A 71 -10.46 11.00 6.90
N VAL A 72 -9.29 10.75 7.47
CA VAL A 72 -9.09 10.84 8.93
C VAL A 72 -8.15 11.98 9.29
N GLN A 73 -6.91 11.94 8.85
CA GLN A 73 -5.90 12.89 9.34
C GLN A 73 -6.14 14.32 8.87
N ILE A 74 -6.24 14.56 7.55
CA ILE A 74 -6.39 15.92 7.00
C ILE A 74 -7.63 16.64 7.54
N PRO A 75 -8.85 16.05 7.56
CA PRO A 75 -10.03 16.74 8.05
C PRO A 75 -9.99 17.04 9.55
N ASN A 76 -9.30 16.21 10.34
CA ASN A 76 -9.24 16.39 11.78
C ASN A 76 -8.11 17.29 12.25
N MET A 77 -7.09 17.56 11.41
CA MET A 77 -6.01 18.49 11.76
C MET A 77 -6.50 19.89 12.13
N ALA A 78 -7.58 20.36 11.52
CA ALA A 78 -8.19 21.66 11.86
C ALA A 78 -8.85 21.69 13.25
N LYS A 79 -9.21 20.51 13.79
CA LYS A 79 -9.89 20.37 15.10
C LYS A 79 -8.89 20.20 16.25
N ILE A 80 -7.63 19.92 15.94
CA ILE A 80 -6.56 19.71 16.94
C ILE A 80 -6.04 21.09 17.39
N PRO A 81 -5.94 21.36 18.70
CA PRO A 81 -5.29 22.55 19.22
C PRO A 81 -3.88 22.73 18.69
N ASP A 82 -3.44 23.97 18.44
CA ASP A 82 -2.15 24.25 17.79
C ASP A 82 -0.95 23.66 18.57
N GLU A 83 -1.03 23.63 19.89
CA GLU A 83 -0.02 23.04 20.78
C GLU A 83 0.16 21.54 20.59
N GLN A 84 -0.90 20.82 20.17
CA GLN A 84 -0.89 19.37 19.98
C GLN A 84 -0.59 18.95 18.53
N LYS A 85 -0.74 19.85 17.56
CA LYS A 85 -0.44 19.57 16.14
C LYS A 85 0.96 19.01 15.89
N PRO A 86 2.03 19.46 16.58
CA PRO A 86 3.36 18.91 16.41
C PRO A 86 3.46 17.41 16.71
N ALA A 87 2.70 16.89 17.67
CA ALA A 87 2.70 15.46 17.98
C ALA A 87 2.24 14.62 16.77
N VAL A 88 1.24 15.09 16.03
CA VAL A 88 0.77 14.41 14.81
C VAL A 88 1.72 14.67 13.64
N SER A 89 2.07 15.94 13.38
CA SER A 89 2.82 16.31 12.17
C SER A 89 4.30 15.89 12.22
N LYS A 90 4.94 15.89 13.40
CA LYS A 90 6.37 15.57 13.55
C LYS A 90 6.65 14.11 13.95
N ILE A 91 5.67 13.37 14.48
CA ILE A 91 5.86 12.00 14.95
C ILE A 91 5.04 11.02 14.12
N ILE A 92 3.70 11.16 14.11
CA ILE A 92 2.81 10.16 13.49
C ILE A 92 2.88 10.24 11.97
N THR A 93 2.76 11.44 11.40
CA THR A 93 2.72 11.63 9.96
C THR A 93 3.99 11.15 9.24
N PRO A 94 5.23 11.46 9.69
CA PRO A 94 6.44 10.94 9.04
C PRO A 94 6.54 9.41 9.10
N ALA A 95 6.15 8.80 10.22
CA ALA A 95 6.14 7.34 10.37
C ALA A 95 5.13 6.68 9.40
N ALA A 96 3.90 7.18 9.35
CA ALA A 96 2.88 6.68 8.42
C ALA A 96 3.29 6.91 6.95
N PHE A 97 3.94 8.05 6.66
CA PHE A 97 4.45 8.35 5.32
C PHE A 97 5.59 7.45 4.87
N PHE A 98 6.41 6.95 5.79
CA PHE A 98 7.44 5.95 5.48
C PHE A 98 6.78 4.69 4.91
N TYR A 99 5.82 4.11 5.61
CA TYR A 99 5.10 2.92 5.14
C TYR A 99 4.30 3.19 3.86
N PHE A 100 3.65 4.34 3.75
CA PHE A 100 2.90 4.75 2.57
C PHE A 100 3.75 4.75 1.29
N ARG A 101 4.93 5.34 1.34
CA ARG A 101 5.83 5.42 0.18
C ARG A 101 6.39 4.07 -0.23
N TRP A 102 6.85 3.29 0.74
CA TRP A 102 7.41 1.97 0.46
C TRP A 102 6.35 0.98 0.03
N ALA A 103 5.15 1.05 0.58
CA ALA A 103 4.01 0.26 0.11
C ALA A 103 3.67 0.58 -1.36
N ALA A 104 3.75 1.85 -1.78
CA ALA A 104 3.55 2.24 -3.18
C ALA A 104 4.58 1.55 -4.11
N VAL A 105 5.87 1.60 -3.76
CA VAL A 105 6.94 0.95 -4.55
C VAL A 105 6.73 -0.55 -4.61
N LEU A 106 6.49 -1.19 -3.46
CA LEU A 106 6.28 -2.64 -3.38
C LEU A 106 5.03 -3.08 -4.14
N THR A 107 3.98 -2.26 -4.17
CA THR A 107 2.77 -2.55 -4.95
C THR A 107 3.08 -2.55 -6.44
N ILE A 108 3.79 -1.53 -6.94
CA ILE A 108 4.17 -1.51 -8.37
C ILE A 108 5.08 -2.69 -8.70
N PHE A 109 6.11 -2.92 -7.90
CA PHE A 109 7.09 -3.99 -8.16
C PHE A 109 6.44 -5.38 -8.13
N SER A 110 5.65 -5.69 -7.11
CA SER A 110 4.93 -6.97 -7.02
C SER A 110 3.88 -7.15 -8.13
N GLY A 111 3.22 -6.06 -8.54
CA GLY A 111 2.29 -6.07 -9.66
C GLY A 111 2.96 -6.39 -11.01
N LEU A 112 4.14 -5.82 -11.27
CA LEU A 112 4.93 -6.12 -12.45
C LEU A 112 5.42 -7.58 -12.46
N ILE A 113 5.91 -8.08 -11.32
CA ILE A 113 6.29 -9.50 -11.19
C ILE A 113 5.09 -10.41 -11.44
N LEU A 114 3.94 -10.08 -10.86
CA LEU A 114 2.71 -10.86 -11.05
C LEU A 114 2.30 -10.90 -12.52
N ALA A 115 2.34 -9.76 -13.22
CA ALA A 115 2.03 -9.67 -14.63
C ALA A 115 3.02 -10.47 -15.50
N LEU A 116 4.32 -10.41 -15.15
CA LEU A 116 5.36 -11.19 -15.82
C LEU A 116 5.15 -12.70 -15.63
N LEU A 117 4.94 -13.15 -14.40
CA LEU A 117 4.69 -14.56 -14.08
C LEU A 117 3.43 -15.11 -14.78
N ASN A 118 2.42 -14.28 -15.00
CA ASN A 118 1.19 -14.69 -15.70
C ASN A 118 1.25 -14.48 -17.22
N GLY A 119 2.34 -13.92 -17.76
CA GLY A 119 2.60 -13.82 -19.20
C GLY A 119 1.83 -12.71 -19.91
N TYR A 120 1.18 -11.78 -19.18
CA TYR A 120 0.42 -10.67 -19.78
C TYR A 120 1.06 -9.29 -19.58
N LEU A 121 2.33 -9.22 -19.12
CA LEU A 121 2.98 -7.94 -18.84
C LEU A 121 3.02 -7.03 -20.06
N HIS A 122 3.42 -7.56 -21.22
CA HIS A 122 3.48 -6.79 -22.47
C HIS A 122 2.11 -6.27 -22.86
N ASP A 123 1.11 -7.15 -22.89
CA ASP A 123 -0.27 -6.79 -23.25
C ASP A 123 -0.84 -5.72 -22.31
N ALA A 124 -0.62 -5.86 -21.01
CA ALA A 124 -1.07 -4.88 -20.03
C ALA A 124 -0.40 -3.51 -20.22
N LEU A 125 0.92 -3.48 -20.45
CA LEU A 125 1.65 -2.22 -20.68
C LEU A 125 1.23 -1.53 -21.99
N THR A 126 0.91 -2.30 -23.02
CA THR A 126 0.43 -1.80 -24.33
C THR A 126 -1.09 -1.66 -24.41
N LEU A 127 -1.80 -1.81 -23.28
CA LEU A 127 -3.26 -1.78 -23.19
C LEU A 127 -3.94 -2.78 -24.16
N SER A 128 -3.27 -3.89 -24.45
CA SER A 128 -3.73 -4.94 -25.37
C SER A 128 -4.08 -4.44 -26.78
N ILE A 129 -3.46 -3.36 -27.25
CA ILE A 129 -3.76 -2.76 -28.56
C ILE A 129 -3.60 -3.78 -29.69
N SER A 130 -2.59 -4.65 -29.59
CA SER A 130 -2.29 -5.67 -30.62
C SER A 130 -3.04 -6.97 -30.42
N SER A 131 -3.29 -7.38 -29.17
CA SER A 131 -3.92 -8.67 -28.83
C SER A 131 -5.44 -8.59 -28.73
N GLY A 132 -5.98 -7.39 -28.48
CA GLY A 132 -7.42 -7.16 -28.35
C GLY A 132 -8.10 -7.88 -27.18
N ILE A 133 -7.33 -8.28 -26.14
CA ILE A 133 -7.86 -9.01 -24.99
C ILE A 133 -8.41 -8.02 -23.93
N PRO A 134 -9.74 -7.90 -23.74
CA PRO A 134 -10.32 -6.89 -22.84
C PRO A 134 -9.83 -6.97 -21.41
N LYS A 135 -9.61 -8.18 -20.89
CA LYS A 135 -9.07 -8.42 -19.56
C LYS A 135 -7.67 -7.79 -19.38
N HIS A 136 -6.80 -7.95 -20.34
CA HIS A 136 -5.45 -7.37 -20.30
C HIS A 136 -5.49 -5.84 -20.43
N THR A 137 -6.44 -5.31 -21.20
CA THR A 137 -6.68 -3.86 -21.31
C THR A 137 -7.07 -3.27 -19.95
N ALA A 138 -8.03 -3.87 -19.26
CA ALA A 138 -8.48 -3.39 -17.96
C ALA A 138 -7.38 -3.49 -16.89
N ILE A 139 -6.62 -4.61 -16.86
CA ILE A 139 -5.44 -4.74 -16.00
C ILE A 139 -4.41 -3.66 -16.34
N GLY A 140 -4.16 -3.39 -17.64
CA GLY A 140 -3.23 -2.37 -18.11
C GLY A 140 -3.62 -0.96 -17.66
N ILE A 141 -4.89 -0.59 -17.78
CA ILE A 141 -5.41 0.68 -17.26
C ILE A 141 -5.09 0.80 -15.75
N GLY A 142 -5.39 -0.25 -14.97
CA GLY A 142 -5.08 -0.29 -13.56
C GLY A 142 -3.59 -0.16 -13.24
N MET A 143 -2.73 -0.82 -14.03
CA MET A 143 -1.27 -0.70 -13.88
C MET A 143 -0.80 0.74 -14.12
N TRP A 144 -1.24 1.39 -15.18
CA TRP A 144 -0.89 2.79 -15.47
C TRP A 144 -1.41 3.75 -14.42
N LEU A 145 -2.64 3.59 -13.95
CA LEU A 145 -3.17 4.40 -12.85
C LEU A 145 -2.35 4.23 -11.57
N GLY A 146 -1.95 2.99 -11.24
CA GLY A 146 -1.06 2.71 -10.12
C GLY A 146 0.31 3.37 -10.27
N ILE A 147 0.92 3.29 -11.46
CA ILE A 147 2.21 3.93 -11.77
C ILE A 147 2.12 5.46 -11.60
N ILE A 148 1.06 6.09 -12.14
CA ILE A 148 0.82 7.52 -11.99
C ILE A 148 0.68 7.91 -10.51
N MET A 149 -0.08 7.12 -9.74
CA MET A 149 -0.24 7.37 -8.31
C MET A 149 1.09 7.25 -7.55
N ALA A 150 1.91 6.23 -7.86
CA ALA A 150 3.23 6.04 -7.25
C ALA A 150 4.19 7.17 -7.64
N PHE A 151 4.17 7.60 -8.89
CA PHE A 151 4.90 8.78 -9.35
C PHE A 151 4.52 10.03 -8.55
N ASN A 152 3.23 10.28 -8.38
CA ASN A 152 2.74 11.40 -7.57
C ASN A 152 3.28 11.32 -6.12
N VAL A 153 3.28 10.11 -5.52
CA VAL A 153 3.79 9.92 -4.14
C VAL A 153 5.27 10.31 -4.03
N TRP A 154 6.11 9.85 -4.95
CA TRP A 154 7.56 10.01 -4.83
C TRP A 154 8.08 11.35 -5.34
N PHE A 155 7.52 11.85 -6.44
CA PHE A 155 8.06 13.03 -7.14
C PHE A 155 7.30 14.32 -6.86
N ILE A 156 6.04 14.23 -6.39
CA ILE A 156 5.24 15.41 -6.11
C ILE A 156 4.92 15.51 -4.61
N ILE A 157 4.30 14.46 -4.03
CA ILE A 157 3.83 14.52 -2.66
C ILE A 157 5.02 14.54 -1.70
N TRP A 158 5.96 13.63 -1.81
CA TRP A 158 7.06 13.52 -0.86
C TRP A 158 7.97 14.76 -0.77
N PRO A 159 8.45 15.37 -1.88
CA PRO A 159 9.25 16.59 -1.80
C PRO A 159 8.50 17.76 -1.14
N ASN A 160 7.21 17.90 -1.42
CA ASN A 160 6.39 18.94 -0.80
C ASN A 160 6.03 18.60 0.66
N GLN A 161 5.84 17.32 0.99
CA GLN A 161 5.58 16.88 2.35
C GLN A 161 6.74 17.16 3.29
N LYS A 162 7.99 17.00 2.82
CA LYS A 162 9.17 17.36 3.61
C LYS A 162 9.17 18.84 4.02
N ARG A 163 8.74 19.74 3.14
CA ARG A 163 8.60 21.18 3.42
C ARG A 163 7.40 21.46 4.33
N ALA A 164 6.27 20.84 4.05
CA ALA A 164 5.05 21.00 4.84
C ALA A 164 5.22 20.55 6.30
N LEU A 165 6.05 19.52 6.54
CA LEU A 165 6.36 18.98 7.87
C LEU A 165 7.60 19.60 8.52
N GLU A 166 8.22 20.60 7.88
CA GLU A 166 9.47 21.25 8.36
C GLU A 166 10.64 20.27 8.54
N ILE A 167 10.67 19.17 7.79
CA ILE A 167 11.83 18.28 7.69
C ILE A 167 12.94 18.97 6.91
N VAL A 168 12.56 19.84 5.97
CA VAL A 168 13.45 20.74 5.23
C VAL A 168 12.99 22.14 5.54
N GLU A 169 13.91 22.98 5.98
CA GLU A 169 13.67 24.39 6.30
C GLU A 169 13.19 25.15 5.06
N CYS A 170 12.15 25.97 5.22
CA CYS A 170 11.62 26.85 4.19
C CYS A 170 10.84 27.99 4.84
N ASP A 171 10.60 29.05 4.09
CA ASP A 171 9.74 30.16 4.50
C ASP A 171 8.28 29.71 4.64
N LEU A 172 7.50 30.49 5.40
CA LEU A 172 6.09 30.17 5.70
C LEU A 172 5.24 30.07 4.42
N GLU A 173 5.49 30.93 3.45
CA GLU A 173 4.74 30.92 2.19
C GLU A 173 4.97 29.60 1.41
N THR A 174 6.23 29.17 1.29
CA THR A 174 6.60 27.89 0.67
C THR A 174 6.02 26.71 1.41
N LYS A 175 6.01 26.73 2.74
CA LYS A 175 5.38 25.70 3.58
C LYS A 175 3.89 25.57 3.29
N LEU A 176 3.16 26.69 3.27
CA LEU A 176 1.71 26.69 3.00
C LEU A 176 1.38 26.22 1.57
N LYS A 177 2.15 26.69 0.57
CA LYS A 177 2.02 26.25 -0.82
C LYS A 177 2.27 24.73 -0.95
N SER A 178 3.30 24.23 -0.29
CA SER A 178 3.66 22.82 -0.27
C SER A 178 2.57 21.95 0.38
N ALA A 179 2.03 22.37 1.52
CA ALA A 179 0.94 21.68 2.20
C ALA A 179 -0.32 21.60 1.30
N LYS A 180 -0.69 22.70 0.63
CA LYS A 180 -1.80 22.74 -0.32
C LYS A 180 -1.57 21.79 -1.50
N LYS A 181 -0.36 21.75 -2.03
CA LYS A 181 0.02 20.85 -3.15
C LYS A 181 -0.07 19.38 -2.74
N VAL A 182 0.44 19.02 -1.56
CA VAL A 182 0.31 17.67 -1.00
C VAL A 182 -1.15 17.25 -0.89
N MET A 183 -2.00 18.11 -0.32
CA MET A 183 -3.43 17.83 -0.18
C MET A 183 -4.10 17.57 -1.53
N ILE A 184 -3.84 18.41 -2.54
CA ILE A 184 -4.45 18.28 -3.88
C ILE A 184 -4.02 16.96 -4.52
N PHE A 185 -2.72 16.67 -4.59
CA PHE A 185 -2.23 15.45 -5.24
C PHE A 185 -2.59 14.19 -4.46
N SER A 186 -2.72 14.25 -3.15
CA SER A 186 -3.26 13.15 -2.35
C SER A 186 -4.72 12.86 -2.69
N ARG A 187 -5.55 13.90 -2.90
CA ARG A 187 -6.96 13.76 -3.33
C ARG A 187 -7.08 13.24 -4.77
N ILE A 188 -6.18 13.66 -5.67
CA ILE A 188 -6.10 13.10 -7.03
C ILE A 188 -5.81 11.59 -6.94
N ASN A 189 -4.86 11.18 -6.12
CA ASN A 189 -4.59 9.76 -5.90
C ASN A 189 -5.79 9.02 -5.30
N THR A 190 -6.55 9.64 -4.39
CA THR A 190 -7.78 9.06 -3.86
C THR A 190 -8.83 8.88 -4.95
N LEU A 191 -9.04 9.86 -5.81
CA LEU A 191 -9.96 9.78 -6.94
C LEU A 191 -9.59 8.61 -7.86
N ILE A 192 -8.31 8.50 -8.24
CA ILE A 192 -7.79 7.44 -9.10
C ILE A 192 -7.98 6.07 -8.43
N SER A 193 -7.70 5.95 -7.13
CA SER A 193 -7.80 4.68 -6.39
C SER A 193 -9.22 4.13 -6.33
N VAL A 194 -10.22 4.99 -6.16
CA VAL A 194 -11.63 4.59 -6.16
C VAL A 194 -12.09 4.17 -7.55
N SER A 195 -11.70 4.90 -8.59
CA SER A 195 -12.04 4.55 -9.98
C SER A 195 -11.49 3.18 -10.39
N TYR A 196 -10.27 2.86 -9.96
CA TYR A 196 -9.65 1.56 -10.22
C TYR A 196 -10.38 0.38 -9.55
N THR A 197 -10.80 0.54 -8.30
CA THR A 197 -11.52 -0.54 -7.58
C THR A 197 -12.86 -0.86 -8.23
N HIS A 198 -13.56 0.13 -8.75
CA HIS A 198 -14.82 -0.06 -9.49
C HIS A 198 -14.64 -0.82 -10.80
N LEU A 199 -13.61 -0.49 -11.59
CA LEU A 199 -13.32 -1.20 -12.84
C LEU A 199 -13.05 -2.69 -12.60
N ARG A 200 -12.36 -3.03 -11.51
CA ARG A 200 -12.00 -4.42 -11.20
C ARG A 200 -13.18 -5.24 -10.66
N ALA A 201 -14.14 -4.62 -9.97
CA ALA A 201 -15.31 -5.33 -9.45
C ALA A 201 -16.18 -5.91 -10.57
N HIS A 202 -16.27 -5.26 -11.73
CA HIS A 202 -17.02 -5.72 -12.89
C HIS A 202 -16.35 -6.84 -13.68
N GLU A 203 -15.07 -7.16 -13.42
CA GLU A 203 -14.34 -8.24 -14.12
C GLU A 203 -14.51 -9.62 -13.47
N THR A 204 -14.89 -9.66 -12.18
CA THR A 204 -15.07 -10.92 -11.43
C THR A 204 -16.39 -11.59 -11.71
N ASP A 205 -17.33 -10.91 -12.37
CA ASP A 205 -18.68 -11.40 -12.64
C ASP A 205 -18.85 -11.98 -14.08
N ARG A 206 -17.73 -12.24 -14.81
CA ARG A 206 -17.75 -12.84 -16.14
C ARG A 206 -16.75 -13.96 -16.31
#